data_1d4f3f57a739aaa2f1bf23f50b027f2c
#
_entry.id   1d4f3f57a739aaa2f1bf23f50b027f2c
#
_cell.length_a   1.000
_cell.length_b   1.000
_cell.length_c   1.000
_cell.angle_alpha   90.00
_cell.angle_beta   90.00
_cell.angle_gamma   90.00
#
_symmetry.space_group_name_H-M   'P 1'
#
loop_
_entity.id
_entity.type
_entity.pdbx_description
1 polymer ?
#
loop_
_entity_poly.entity_id
_entity_poly.type
_entity_poly.pdbx_seq_one_letter_code
_entity_poly.pdbx_strand_id
1 'polypeptide(L)'
;MTLASDMPMQAVATVCEELGLIGITPQTALNATNKAEMRMCFKAHDVPIPEFYIVSELDEFMEATKHFTTKFIIKPADNSGNRGVKLITDIADEKVLIQAFNYSKKYSRDGRVLLEEYMEGDEFSVETMSVDGVCHVIQVTDKLTSGAPYFVEMGHTQPSMFAEDIKMRIAEVAKAGIKALGIDHGPSHTEIKLTSTGPKIVEIGARLGGDCITTHLVPLSTGINMVEANIRIALGEYTDLKSRFNRGAAIRFIQSSVGVIKSIKGIDAVKKDSNVIEFVLLKRVGDKISEIRNSLDRIGYVITQGNTREEAVRFCERKDSIRNGVNHV
;
A
#
# COMPACT_ATOMS: atom_id res chain seq x y z
N MET A 1 -10.49 -17.41 -1.44
CA MET A 1 -10.67 -15.97 -1.71
C MET A 1 -10.31 -15.20 -0.47
N THR A 2 -9.43 -14.21 -0.59
CA THR A 2 -9.17 -13.23 0.48
C THR A 2 -9.73 -11.88 0.06
N LEU A 3 -10.10 -11.05 1.04
CA LEU A 3 -10.52 -9.67 0.78
C LEU A 3 -9.31 -8.72 0.85
N ALA A 4 -9.26 -7.81 1.79
CA ALA A 4 -8.23 -6.77 1.86
C ALA A 4 -7.39 -6.85 3.16
N SER A 5 -6.98 -8.06 3.56
CA SER A 5 -6.17 -8.27 4.78
C SER A 5 -5.16 -9.37 4.57
N ASP A 6 -3.93 -9.16 5.05
CA ASP A 6 -2.84 -10.13 5.00
C ASP A 6 -3.00 -11.24 6.06
N MET A 7 -3.62 -10.92 7.19
CA MET A 7 -3.76 -11.84 8.34
C MET A 7 -4.36 -13.21 8.02
N PRO A 8 -5.46 -13.33 7.24
CA PRO A 8 -6.08 -14.63 6.96
C PRO A 8 -5.45 -15.39 5.79
N MET A 9 -4.49 -14.80 5.07
CA MET A 9 -4.00 -15.33 3.79
C MET A 9 -3.50 -16.76 3.88
N GLN A 10 -2.66 -17.08 4.87
CA GLN A 10 -2.10 -18.42 5.03
C GLN A 10 -3.20 -19.45 5.35
N ALA A 11 -4.13 -19.11 6.27
CA ALA A 11 -5.25 -19.98 6.59
C ALA A 11 -6.17 -20.23 5.40
N VAL A 12 -6.48 -19.17 4.63
CA VAL A 12 -7.31 -19.30 3.40
C VAL A 12 -6.60 -20.14 2.35
N ALA A 13 -5.30 -19.96 2.14
CA ALA A 13 -4.53 -20.76 1.19
C ALA A 13 -4.52 -22.25 1.57
N THR A 14 -4.28 -22.55 2.86
CA THR A 14 -4.33 -23.95 3.37
C THR A 14 -5.72 -24.56 3.15
N VAL A 15 -6.78 -23.84 3.48
CA VAL A 15 -8.16 -24.34 3.25
C VAL A 15 -8.45 -24.55 1.76
N CYS A 16 -7.97 -23.66 0.87
CA CYS A 16 -8.14 -23.85 -0.56
C CYS A 16 -7.42 -25.11 -1.06
N GLU A 17 -6.19 -25.35 -0.62
CA GLU A 17 -5.41 -26.54 -0.98
C GLU A 17 -6.08 -27.83 -0.49
N GLU A 18 -6.46 -27.88 0.79
CA GLU A 18 -7.11 -29.05 1.41
C GLU A 18 -8.47 -29.42 0.76
N LEU A 19 -9.20 -28.41 0.30
CA LEU A 19 -10.53 -28.61 -0.29
C LEU A 19 -10.52 -28.60 -1.83
N GLY A 20 -9.35 -28.47 -2.48
CA GLY A 20 -9.24 -28.40 -3.95
C GLY A 20 -9.94 -27.18 -4.54
N LEU A 21 -9.96 -26.04 -3.81
CA LEU A 21 -10.57 -24.79 -4.28
C LEU A 21 -9.56 -23.94 -5.02
N ILE A 22 -10.05 -23.09 -5.93
CA ILE A 22 -9.22 -22.12 -6.64
C ILE A 22 -8.67 -21.08 -5.64
N GLY A 23 -7.35 -20.91 -5.63
CA GLY A 23 -6.66 -19.99 -4.75
C GLY A 23 -5.15 -20.07 -4.94
N ILE A 24 -4.41 -19.32 -4.13
CA ILE A 24 -2.96 -19.40 -4.05
C ILE A 24 -2.54 -20.55 -3.13
N THR A 25 -1.32 -21.07 -3.33
CA THR A 25 -0.76 -22.12 -2.46
C THR A 25 -0.39 -21.57 -1.06
N PRO A 26 -0.29 -22.43 -0.02
CA PRO A 26 0.23 -22.02 1.29
C PRO A 26 1.63 -21.39 1.22
N GLN A 27 2.51 -21.89 0.34
CA GLN A 27 3.84 -21.32 0.13
C GLN A 27 3.76 -19.91 -0.47
N THR A 28 2.90 -19.69 -1.48
CA THR A 28 2.63 -18.36 -2.04
C THR A 28 2.10 -17.41 -0.97
N ALA A 29 1.18 -17.86 -0.13
CA ALA A 29 0.64 -17.05 0.97
C ALA A 29 1.72 -16.69 1.99
N LEU A 30 2.63 -17.61 2.34
CA LEU A 30 3.77 -17.33 3.21
C LEU A 30 4.69 -16.28 2.59
N ASN A 31 5.08 -16.47 1.33
CA ASN A 31 5.93 -15.53 0.60
C ASN A 31 5.30 -14.14 0.48
N ALA A 32 3.98 -14.05 0.35
CA ALA A 32 3.24 -12.78 0.24
C ALA A 32 2.91 -12.12 1.59
N THR A 33 3.13 -12.80 2.73
CA THR A 33 2.82 -12.27 4.07
C THR A 33 4.02 -12.16 5.00
N ASN A 34 5.16 -12.71 4.60
CA ASN A 34 6.42 -12.60 5.34
C ASN A 34 7.48 -11.93 4.46
N LYS A 35 7.93 -10.75 4.88
CA LYS A 35 8.87 -9.93 4.10
C LYS A 35 10.24 -10.57 3.91
N ALA A 36 10.68 -11.40 4.84
CA ALA A 36 11.93 -12.14 4.70
C ALA A 36 11.81 -13.18 3.57
N GLU A 37 10.75 -13.99 3.59
CA GLU A 37 10.47 -14.98 2.53
C GLU A 37 10.26 -14.29 1.18
N MET A 38 9.51 -13.18 1.17
CA MET A 38 9.27 -12.36 -0.02
C MET A 38 10.58 -11.88 -0.64
N ARG A 39 11.49 -11.33 0.16
CA ARG A 39 12.80 -10.85 -0.32
C ARG A 39 13.67 -11.97 -0.87
N MET A 40 13.71 -13.12 -0.18
CA MET A 40 14.46 -14.29 -0.65
C MET A 40 13.89 -14.81 -1.98
N CYS A 41 12.56 -14.87 -2.09
CA CYS A 41 11.88 -15.27 -3.32
C CYS A 41 12.21 -14.31 -4.47
N PHE A 42 12.12 -13.00 -4.27
CA PHE A 42 12.42 -12.01 -5.29
C PHE A 42 13.89 -12.05 -5.72
N LYS A 43 14.81 -12.21 -4.78
CA LYS A 43 16.24 -12.34 -5.07
C LYS A 43 16.54 -13.58 -5.95
N ALA A 44 15.88 -14.70 -5.65
CA ALA A 44 16.05 -15.94 -6.41
C ALA A 44 15.52 -15.85 -7.87
N HIS A 45 14.68 -14.86 -8.18
CA HIS A 45 14.07 -14.65 -9.50
C HIS A 45 14.50 -13.32 -10.14
N ASP A 46 15.57 -12.68 -9.66
CA ASP A 46 16.12 -11.42 -10.18
C ASP A 46 15.07 -10.27 -10.27
N VAL A 47 14.08 -10.26 -9.38
CA VAL A 47 13.10 -9.19 -9.32
C VAL A 47 13.73 -7.93 -8.71
N PRO A 48 13.53 -6.74 -9.29
CA PRO A 48 14.10 -5.50 -8.75
C PRO A 48 13.56 -5.16 -7.35
N ILE A 49 14.43 -5.18 -6.35
CA ILE A 49 14.15 -4.91 -4.93
C ILE A 49 15.26 -4.06 -4.31
N PRO A 50 15.06 -3.46 -3.13
CA PRO A 50 16.16 -2.83 -2.38
C PRO A 50 17.20 -3.88 -1.94
N GLU A 51 18.42 -3.45 -1.72
CA GLU A 51 19.39 -4.25 -0.98
C GLU A 51 18.85 -4.55 0.43
N PHE A 52 19.03 -5.77 0.90
CA PHE A 52 18.45 -6.19 2.18
C PHE A 52 19.30 -7.20 2.94
N TYR A 53 19.13 -7.21 4.24
CA TYR A 53 19.70 -8.18 5.17
C TYR A 53 18.61 -8.66 6.13
N ILE A 54 18.58 -9.95 6.41
CA ILE A 54 17.66 -10.59 7.34
C ILE A 54 18.47 -11.00 8.56
N VAL A 55 18.06 -10.56 9.75
CA VAL A 55 18.77 -10.79 11.01
C VAL A 55 17.79 -11.16 12.10
N SER A 56 18.27 -11.93 13.08
CA SER A 56 17.48 -12.34 14.24
C SER A 56 18.11 -11.87 15.56
N GLU A 57 19.43 -11.69 15.59
CA GLU A 57 20.17 -11.31 16.78
C GLU A 57 20.86 -9.96 16.62
N LEU A 58 21.14 -9.31 17.77
CA LEU A 58 21.71 -7.96 17.78
C LEU A 58 23.09 -7.90 17.10
N ASP A 59 23.91 -8.92 17.32
CA ASP A 59 25.26 -8.98 16.73
C ASP A 59 25.19 -9.08 15.21
N GLU A 60 24.27 -9.90 14.68
CA GLU A 60 24.00 -9.99 13.24
C GLU A 60 23.51 -8.63 12.68
N PHE A 61 22.64 -7.96 13.43
CA PHE A 61 22.15 -6.63 13.06
C PHE A 61 23.29 -5.61 12.99
N MET A 62 24.12 -5.56 14.02
CA MET A 62 25.27 -4.61 14.06
C MET A 62 26.26 -4.89 12.93
N GLU A 63 26.48 -6.15 12.56
CA GLU A 63 27.31 -6.49 11.41
C GLU A 63 26.64 -6.05 10.09
N ALA A 64 25.36 -6.31 9.91
CA ALA A 64 24.61 -5.92 8.73
C ALA A 64 24.56 -4.38 8.52
N THR A 65 24.54 -3.59 9.62
CA THR A 65 24.55 -2.11 9.49
C THR A 65 25.77 -1.58 8.79
N LYS A 66 26.91 -2.27 8.84
CA LYS A 66 28.17 -1.86 8.21
C LYS A 66 28.12 -1.82 6.67
N HIS A 67 27.13 -2.51 6.08
CA HIS A 67 26.92 -2.49 4.63
C HIS A 67 26.23 -1.22 4.14
N PHE A 68 25.59 -0.47 5.05
CA PHE A 68 24.94 0.79 4.71
C PHE A 68 25.83 1.98 5.00
N THR A 69 26.07 2.80 4.00
CA THR A 69 26.84 4.06 4.11
C THR A 69 25.94 5.29 4.31
N THR A 70 24.63 5.10 4.14
CA THR A 70 23.60 6.13 4.26
C THR A 70 22.41 5.57 5.08
N LYS A 71 21.32 6.33 5.13
CA LYS A 71 20.08 5.93 5.79
C LYS A 71 19.53 4.61 5.25
N PHE A 72 18.92 3.82 6.13
CA PHE A 72 18.28 2.55 5.80
C PHE A 72 16.97 2.37 6.58
N ILE A 73 16.13 1.45 6.14
CA ILE A 73 14.90 1.06 6.83
C ILE A 73 15.16 -0.20 7.65
N ILE A 74 14.63 -0.22 8.88
CA ILE A 74 14.50 -1.44 9.67
C ILE A 74 13.02 -1.75 9.85
N LYS A 75 12.63 -3.02 9.69
CA LYS A 75 11.24 -3.48 9.81
C LYS A 75 11.13 -4.95 10.23
N PRO A 76 10.05 -5.36 10.95
CA PRO A 76 9.81 -6.77 11.26
C PRO A 76 9.46 -7.55 9.97
N ALA A 77 9.80 -8.85 9.93
CA ALA A 77 9.54 -9.70 8.78
C ALA A 77 8.04 -9.94 8.53
N ASP A 78 7.23 -10.04 9.58
CA ASP A 78 5.89 -10.61 9.55
C ASP A 78 4.80 -9.68 10.15
N ASN A 79 4.98 -8.37 10.00
CA ASN A 79 3.99 -7.39 10.44
C ASN A 79 3.56 -6.45 9.29
N SER A 80 2.45 -5.75 9.46
CA SER A 80 1.84 -4.84 8.48
C SER A 80 1.45 -3.49 9.11
N GLY A 81 1.06 -2.50 8.30
CA GLY A 81 0.59 -1.20 8.77
C GLY A 81 1.68 -0.38 9.46
N ASN A 82 2.89 -0.41 8.97
CA ASN A 82 4.07 0.34 9.45
C ASN A 82 4.46 0.09 10.92
N ARG A 83 3.90 -0.96 11.55
CA ARG A 83 4.25 -1.31 12.94
C ARG A 83 5.66 -1.91 13.01
N GLY A 84 6.51 -1.30 13.83
CA GLY A 84 7.90 -1.72 13.98
C GLY A 84 8.83 -1.21 12.88
N VAL A 85 8.34 -0.42 11.93
CA VAL A 85 9.14 0.20 10.87
C VAL A 85 9.82 1.46 11.39
N LYS A 86 11.12 1.61 11.09
CA LYS A 86 11.89 2.83 11.38
C LYS A 86 12.83 3.17 10.25
N LEU A 87 12.92 4.46 9.93
CA LEU A 87 14.00 5.02 9.14
C LEU A 87 15.18 5.36 10.07
N ILE A 88 16.34 4.82 9.77
CA ILE A 88 17.59 5.11 10.47
C ILE A 88 18.36 6.13 9.63
N THR A 89 18.59 7.30 10.20
CA THR A 89 19.35 8.39 9.57
C THR A 89 20.70 8.60 10.23
N ASP A 90 20.83 8.29 11.50
CA ASP A 90 22.09 8.31 12.23
C ASP A 90 22.62 6.87 12.39
N ILE A 91 23.41 6.46 11.42
CA ILE A 91 24.00 5.11 11.36
C ILE A 91 25.26 4.98 12.23
N ALA A 92 25.77 6.08 12.78
CA ALA A 92 26.96 6.09 13.63
C ALA A 92 26.61 5.98 15.13
N ASP A 93 25.38 6.30 15.53
CA ASP A 93 24.94 6.22 16.92
C ASP A 93 24.47 4.80 17.25
N GLU A 94 25.34 4.04 17.91
CA GLU A 94 25.07 2.66 18.36
C GLU A 94 23.79 2.57 19.23
N LYS A 95 23.52 3.56 20.07
CA LYS A 95 22.31 3.58 20.92
C LYS A 95 21.04 3.68 20.09
N VAL A 96 21.05 4.50 19.05
CA VAL A 96 19.95 4.64 18.10
C VAL A 96 19.73 3.31 17.38
N LEU A 97 20.78 2.65 16.94
CA LEU A 97 20.74 1.35 16.26
C LEU A 97 20.15 0.26 17.17
N ILE A 98 20.65 0.11 18.39
CA ILE A 98 20.16 -0.88 19.37
C ILE A 98 18.67 -0.63 19.69
N GLN A 99 18.27 0.61 19.91
CA GLN A 99 16.86 0.95 20.16
C GLN A 99 15.97 0.62 18.98
N ALA A 100 16.42 0.85 17.76
CA ALA A 100 15.68 0.57 16.55
C ALA A 100 15.52 -0.95 16.35
N PHE A 101 16.57 -1.74 16.56
CA PHE A 101 16.53 -3.18 16.50
C PHE A 101 15.51 -3.75 17.51
N ASN A 102 15.64 -3.38 18.79
CA ASN A 102 14.74 -3.84 19.84
C ASN A 102 13.29 -3.45 19.57
N TYR A 103 13.06 -2.23 19.05
CA TYR A 103 11.74 -1.78 18.66
C TYR A 103 11.17 -2.63 17.51
N SER A 104 11.91 -2.86 16.44
CA SER A 104 11.46 -3.65 15.31
C SER A 104 11.23 -5.13 15.69
N LYS A 105 12.19 -5.73 16.43
CA LYS A 105 12.11 -7.12 16.92
C LYS A 105 10.88 -7.36 17.80
N LYS A 106 10.48 -6.40 18.64
CA LYS A 106 9.27 -6.48 19.47
C LYS A 106 7.98 -6.68 18.64
N TYR A 107 7.96 -6.20 17.40
CA TYR A 107 6.81 -6.33 16.50
C TYR A 107 6.91 -7.52 15.56
N SER A 108 8.04 -8.22 15.52
CA SER A 108 8.19 -9.48 14.78
C SER A 108 7.65 -10.64 15.59
N ARG A 109 6.89 -11.53 14.95
CA ARG A 109 6.35 -12.73 15.57
C ARG A 109 7.31 -13.91 15.45
N ASP A 110 8.02 -13.99 14.33
CA ASP A 110 9.03 -15.01 14.05
C ASP A 110 10.43 -14.61 14.54
N GLY A 111 10.58 -13.40 15.08
CA GLY A 111 11.82 -12.86 15.64
C GLY A 111 12.80 -12.31 14.60
N ARG A 112 12.49 -12.40 13.30
CA ARG A 112 13.32 -11.86 12.22
C ARG A 112 13.01 -10.40 11.94
N VAL A 113 14.07 -9.66 11.62
CA VAL A 113 14.03 -8.24 11.27
C VAL A 113 14.77 -8.04 9.95
N LEU A 114 14.29 -7.15 9.10
CA LEU A 114 14.93 -6.77 7.85
C LEU A 114 15.57 -5.39 7.99
N LEU A 115 16.80 -5.28 7.49
CA LEU A 115 17.42 -4.01 7.13
C LEU A 115 17.30 -3.87 5.62
N GLU A 116 16.86 -2.71 5.13
CA GLU A 116 16.72 -2.47 3.69
C GLU A 116 17.27 -1.11 3.29
N GLU A 117 17.87 -1.05 2.10
CA GLU A 117 18.18 0.21 1.44
C GLU A 117 16.99 1.16 1.50
N TYR A 118 17.22 2.40 1.96
CA TYR A 118 16.17 3.41 1.86
C TYR A 118 16.05 3.88 0.42
N MET A 119 14.99 3.49 -0.23
CA MET A 119 14.69 3.89 -1.60
C MET A 119 14.14 5.31 -1.65
N GLU A 120 14.77 6.19 -2.40
CA GLU A 120 14.24 7.51 -2.73
C GLU A 120 13.48 7.47 -4.05
N GLY A 121 12.40 8.23 -4.15
CA GLY A 121 11.58 8.35 -5.35
C GLY A 121 10.09 8.30 -5.07
N ASP A 122 9.31 8.49 -6.13
CA ASP A 122 7.85 8.44 -6.07
C ASP A 122 7.37 7.03 -5.79
N GLU A 123 6.24 6.95 -5.09
CA GLU A 123 5.66 5.67 -4.67
C GLU A 123 4.34 5.41 -5.37
N PHE A 124 4.16 4.16 -5.77
CA PHE A 124 3.02 3.68 -6.53
C PHE A 124 2.43 2.44 -5.90
N SER A 125 1.16 2.19 -6.20
CA SER A 125 0.62 0.83 -6.12
C SER A 125 0.14 0.38 -7.50
N VAL A 126 0.28 -0.93 -7.75
CA VAL A 126 -0.20 -1.58 -8.97
C VAL A 126 -1.24 -2.61 -8.56
N GLU A 127 -2.47 -2.40 -9.02
CA GLU A 127 -3.57 -3.33 -8.80
C GLU A 127 -3.64 -4.32 -9.95
N THR A 128 -3.66 -5.60 -9.61
CA THR A 128 -3.67 -6.68 -10.60
C THR A 128 -4.69 -7.76 -10.26
N MET A 129 -5.03 -8.55 -11.27
CA MET A 129 -5.77 -9.82 -11.16
C MET A 129 -5.05 -10.90 -11.93
N SER A 130 -4.79 -12.03 -11.29
CA SER A 130 -4.25 -13.23 -11.92
C SER A 130 -5.35 -14.25 -12.19
N VAL A 131 -5.32 -14.85 -13.38
CA VAL A 131 -6.22 -15.93 -13.80
C VAL A 131 -5.38 -16.96 -14.52
N ASP A 132 -5.36 -18.19 -14.02
CA ASP A 132 -4.60 -19.30 -14.61
C ASP A 132 -3.12 -18.95 -14.89
N GLY A 133 -2.48 -18.26 -13.95
CA GLY A 133 -1.08 -17.81 -14.06
C GLY A 133 -0.86 -16.57 -14.93
N VAL A 134 -1.89 -16.04 -15.57
CA VAL A 134 -1.81 -14.80 -16.36
C VAL A 134 -2.14 -13.59 -15.51
N CYS A 135 -1.16 -12.73 -15.29
CA CYS A 135 -1.34 -11.48 -14.51
C CYS A 135 -1.85 -10.35 -15.40
N HIS A 136 -3.05 -9.86 -15.10
CA HIS A 136 -3.67 -8.70 -15.72
C HIS A 136 -3.45 -7.45 -14.84
N VAL A 137 -2.72 -6.47 -15.35
CA VAL A 137 -2.58 -5.16 -14.70
C VAL A 137 -3.86 -4.37 -14.92
N ILE A 138 -4.49 -3.96 -13.82
CA ILE A 138 -5.77 -3.23 -13.85
C ILE A 138 -5.52 -1.74 -13.80
N GLN A 139 -4.66 -1.29 -12.86
CA GLN A 139 -4.37 0.15 -12.72
C GLN A 139 -3.05 0.39 -12.00
N VAL A 140 -2.38 1.50 -12.37
CA VAL A 140 -1.26 2.08 -11.64
C VAL A 140 -1.75 3.31 -10.90
N THR A 141 -1.48 3.36 -9.60
CA THR A 141 -1.97 4.37 -8.66
C THR A 141 -0.82 5.18 -8.11
N ASP A 142 -0.90 6.52 -8.18
CA ASP A 142 0.04 7.38 -7.48
C ASP A 142 -0.29 7.39 -5.99
N LYS A 143 0.72 7.25 -5.12
CA LYS A 143 0.59 7.35 -3.66
C LYS A 143 1.08 8.71 -3.18
N LEU A 144 0.31 9.34 -2.31
CA LEU A 144 0.68 10.51 -1.53
C LEU A 144 0.89 10.06 -0.08
N THR A 145 2.09 10.27 0.47
CA THR A 145 2.42 9.92 1.86
C THR A 145 2.75 11.16 2.69
N SER A 146 2.71 11.03 4.02
CA SER A 146 3.17 12.07 4.94
C SER A 146 4.70 12.29 4.89
N GLY A 147 5.44 11.39 4.25
CA GLY A 147 6.90 11.34 4.33
C GLY A 147 7.40 10.82 5.67
N ALA A 148 8.73 10.90 5.85
CA ALA A 148 9.36 10.50 7.10
C ALA A 148 8.83 11.32 8.30
N PRO A 149 8.79 10.77 9.52
CA PRO A 149 9.25 9.44 9.89
C PRO A 149 8.18 8.34 9.77
N TYR A 150 6.91 8.67 9.48
CA TYR A 150 5.79 7.75 9.65
C TYR A 150 5.30 7.12 8.35
N PHE A 151 5.55 7.76 7.19
CA PHE A 151 5.16 7.29 5.85
C PHE A 151 3.67 6.90 5.72
N VAL A 152 2.80 7.63 6.41
CA VAL A 152 1.37 7.34 6.38
C VAL A 152 0.78 7.75 5.03
N GLU A 153 -0.04 6.90 4.44
CA GLU A 153 -0.75 7.20 3.20
C GLU A 153 -1.76 8.34 3.43
N MET A 154 -1.61 9.41 2.67
CA MET A 154 -2.44 10.63 2.75
C MET A 154 -3.34 10.83 1.53
N GLY A 155 -3.19 9.97 0.53
CA GLY A 155 -4.04 9.97 -0.64
C GLY A 155 -3.55 9.06 -1.75
N HIS A 156 -4.46 8.79 -2.68
CA HIS A 156 -4.21 8.00 -3.88
C HIS A 156 -4.86 8.67 -5.08
N THR A 157 -4.29 8.49 -6.26
CA THR A 157 -4.83 9.06 -7.50
C THR A 157 -4.68 8.07 -8.64
N GLN A 158 -5.72 7.91 -9.43
CA GLN A 158 -5.77 7.09 -10.64
C GLN A 158 -6.30 7.91 -11.83
N PRO A 159 -5.82 7.61 -13.04
CA PRO A 159 -4.60 6.86 -13.34
C PRO A 159 -3.35 7.60 -12.85
N SER A 160 -2.20 6.93 -12.88
CA SER A 160 -0.91 7.57 -12.56
C SER A 160 -0.61 8.73 -13.52
N MET A 161 0.04 9.79 -13.00
CA MET A 161 0.44 10.98 -13.78
C MET A 161 1.62 10.74 -14.72
N PHE A 162 2.33 9.64 -14.52
CA PHE A 162 3.55 9.38 -15.27
C PHE A 162 3.27 8.94 -16.70
N ALA A 163 4.24 9.16 -17.58
CA ALA A 163 4.19 8.78 -18.98
C ALA A 163 4.01 7.26 -19.14
N GLU A 164 3.45 6.84 -20.27
CA GLU A 164 3.06 5.44 -20.49
C GLU A 164 4.23 4.46 -20.39
N ASP A 165 5.41 4.85 -20.88
CA ASP A 165 6.64 4.06 -20.80
C ASP A 165 7.08 3.78 -19.35
N ILE A 166 6.91 4.78 -18.46
CA ILE A 166 7.21 4.63 -17.03
C ILE A 166 6.18 3.70 -16.38
N LYS A 167 4.89 3.89 -16.68
CA LYS A 167 3.82 3.01 -16.18
C LYS A 167 4.01 1.57 -16.64
N MET A 168 4.40 1.36 -17.89
CA MET A 168 4.73 0.02 -18.40
C MET A 168 5.90 -0.62 -17.64
N ARG A 169 6.98 0.12 -17.38
CA ARG A 169 8.11 -0.39 -16.59
C ARG A 169 7.70 -0.76 -15.16
N ILE A 170 6.88 0.06 -14.52
CA ILE A 170 6.31 -0.22 -13.19
C ILE A 170 5.46 -1.50 -13.24
N ALA A 171 4.59 -1.62 -14.23
CA ALA A 171 3.72 -2.78 -14.43
C ALA A 171 4.51 -4.07 -14.68
N GLU A 172 5.59 -4.03 -15.47
CA GLU A 172 6.43 -5.21 -15.73
C GLU A 172 7.17 -5.67 -14.46
N VAL A 173 7.64 -4.76 -13.62
CA VAL A 173 8.26 -5.13 -12.34
C VAL A 173 7.22 -5.74 -11.40
N ALA A 174 5.98 -5.21 -11.37
CA ALA A 174 4.89 -5.83 -10.61
C ALA A 174 4.59 -7.25 -11.09
N LYS A 175 4.43 -7.45 -12.40
CA LYS A 175 4.21 -8.79 -13.00
C LYS A 175 5.33 -9.78 -12.68
N ALA A 176 6.59 -9.32 -12.75
CA ALA A 176 7.74 -10.16 -12.40
C ALA A 176 7.67 -10.64 -10.95
N GLY A 177 7.34 -9.72 -10.01
CA GLY A 177 7.18 -10.06 -8.60
C GLY A 177 6.00 -11.01 -8.34
N ILE A 178 4.85 -10.77 -8.98
CA ILE A 178 3.66 -11.62 -8.88
C ILE A 178 3.96 -13.04 -9.36
N LYS A 179 4.65 -13.15 -10.51
CA LYS A 179 5.09 -14.43 -11.05
C LYS A 179 6.09 -15.14 -10.13
N ALA A 180 7.06 -14.41 -9.59
CA ALA A 180 8.05 -14.96 -8.66
C ALA A 180 7.40 -15.53 -7.40
N LEU A 181 6.38 -14.86 -6.85
CA LEU A 181 5.64 -15.35 -5.67
C LEU A 181 4.71 -16.52 -5.99
N GLY A 182 4.37 -16.78 -7.26
CA GLY A 182 3.43 -17.81 -7.67
C GLY A 182 1.96 -17.39 -7.41
N ILE A 183 1.60 -16.13 -7.61
CA ILE A 183 0.21 -15.66 -7.48
C ILE A 183 -0.52 -15.95 -8.79
N ASP A 184 -0.99 -17.19 -8.95
CA ASP A 184 -1.63 -17.67 -10.18
C ASP A 184 -3.11 -17.35 -10.27
N HIS A 185 -3.77 -17.11 -9.12
CA HIS A 185 -5.20 -16.80 -9.05
C HIS A 185 -5.50 -15.70 -8.03
N GLY A 186 -6.37 -14.77 -8.41
CA GLY A 186 -6.88 -13.73 -7.54
C GLY A 186 -6.13 -12.40 -7.65
N PRO A 187 -6.43 -11.47 -6.73
CA PRO A 187 -5.88 -10.11 -6.76
C PRO A 187 -4.49 -10.03 -6.18
N SER A 188 -3.73 -9.03 -6.63
CA SER A 188 -2.59 -8.55 -5.88
C SER A 188 -2.48 -7.03 -5.87
N HIS A 189 -1.93 -6.52 -4.79
CA HIS A 189 -1.60 -5.12 -4.56
C HIS A 189 -0.09 -5.03 -4.39
N THR A 190 0.58 -4.39 -5.34
CA THR A 190 2.04 -4.28 -5.39
C THR A 190 2.45 -2.84 -5.09
N GLU A 191 3.25 -2.63 -4.05
CA GLU A 191 3.86 -1.34 -3.75
C GLU A 191 5.22 -1.24 -4.41
N ILE A 192 5.46 -0.15 -5.15
CA ILE A 192 6.67 0.08 -5.94
C ILE A 192 7.18 1.49 -5.71
N LYS A 193 8.50 1.64 -5.60
CA LYS A 193 9.18 2.93 -5.69
C LYS A 193 9.91 3.07 -7.02
N LEU A 194 9.71 4.23 -7.66
CA LEU A 194 10.47 4.62 -8.84
C LEU A 194 11.76 5.32 -8.41
N THR A 195 12.83 4.57 -8.32
CA THR A 195 14.15 5.09 -7.93
C THR A 195 14.91 5.62 -9.15
N SER A 196 16.06 6.26 -8.91
CA SER A 196 16.97 6.70 -9.99
C SER A 196 17.49 5.54 -10.88
N THR A 197 17.49 4.30 -10.35
CA THR A 197 17.88 3.09 -11.08
C THR A 197 16.72 2.34 -11.70
N GLY A 198 15.49 2.79 -11.48
CA GLY A 198 14.26 2.19 -12.00
C GLY A 198 13.28 1.76 -10.90
N PRO A 199 12.15 1.14 -11.29
CA PRO A 199 11.17 0.66 -10.34
C PRO A 199 11.73 -0.49 -9.50
N LYS A 200 11.52 -0.45 -8.17
CA LYS A 200 11.83 -1.52 -7.22
C LYS A 200 10.63 -1.85 -6.34
N ILE A 201 10.39 -3.12 -6.07
CA ILE A 201 9.26 -3.57 -5.24
C ILE A 201 9.52 -3.26 -3.76
N VAL A 202 8.55 -2.61 -3.12
CA VAL A 202 8.49 -2.43 -1.67
C VAL A 202 7.83 -3.65 -1.03
N GLU A 203 6.65 -4.05 -1.51
CA GLU A 203 5.88 -5.18 -0.98
C GLU A 203 4.82 -5.64 -1.99
N ILE A 204 4.43 -6.93 -1.94
CA ILE A 204 3.26 -7.47 -2.65
C ILE A 204 2.36 -8.16 -1.66
N GLY A 205 1.10 -7.73 -1.58
CA GLY A 205 0.05 -8.48 -0.91
C GLY A 205 -0.79 -9.25 -1.93
N ALA A 206 -0.96 -10.57 -1.75
CA ALA A 206 -1.81 -11.40 -2.61
C ALA A 206 -3.30 -11.20 -2.25
N ARG A 207 -3.75 -9.96 -2.21
CA ARG A 207 -5.07 -9.50 -1.79
C ARG A 207 -5.44 -8.20 -2.48
N LEU A 208 -6.71 -7.81 -2.35
CA LEU A 208 -7.17 -6.50 -2.80
C LEU A 208 -6.47 -5.36 -2.04
N GLY A 209 -6.16 -4.27 -2.73
CA GLY A 209 -5.62 -3.05 -2.14
C GLY A 209 -6.62 -2.39 -1.19
N GLY A 210 -6.10 -1.80 -0.12
CA GLY A 210 -6.85 -1.06 0.88
C GLY A 210 -7.20 0.37 0.46
N ASP A 211 -7.46 1.23 1.44
CA ASP A 211 -7.65 2.67 1.29
C ASP A 211 -8.64 3.08 0.17
N CYS A 212 -9.70 2.29 -0.01
CA CYS A 212 -10.70 2.46 -1.06
C CYS A 212 -10.15 2.34 -2.50
N ILE A 213 -8.91 1.89 -2.70
CA ILE A 213 -8.31 1.75 -4.03
C ILE A 213 -9.14 0.79 -4.87
N THR A 214 -9.31 -0.46 -4.43
CA THR A 214 -9.98 -1.48 -5.21
C THR A 214 -11.51 -1.42 -5.16
N THR A 215 -12.07 -0.88 -4.08
CA THR A 215 -13.52 -0.76 -3.90
C THR A 215 -14.12 0.48 -4.59
N HIS A 216 -13.35 1.56 -4.71
CA HIS A 216 -13.83 2.83 -5.26
C HIS A 216 -12.97 3.35 -6.41
N LEU A 217 -11.65 3.57 -6.21
CA LEU A 217 -10.85 4.25 -7.22
C LEU A 217 -10.76 3.45 -8.51
N VAL A 218 -10.50 2.14 -8.46
CA VAL A 218 -10.44 1.31 -9.67
C VAL A 218 -11.77 1.28 -10.42
N PRO A 219 -12.94 1.00 -9.80
CA PRO A 219 -14.22 1.09 -10.49
C PRO A 219 -14.49 2.47 -11.10
N LEU A 220 -14.15 3.55 -10.39
CA LEU A 220 -14.35 4.91 -10.85
C LEU A 220 -13.42 5.29 -12.00
N SER A 221 -12.20 4.77 -12.04
CA SER A 221 -11.22 5.11 -13.08
C SER A 221 -11.29 4.22 -14.31
N THR A 222 -11.67 2.93 -14.15
CA THR A 222 -11.61 1.91 -15.21
C THR A 222 -12.97 1.28 -15.55
N GLY A 223 -13.93 1.30 -14.63
CA GLY A 223 -15.19 0.55 -14.73
C GLY A 223 -15.09 -0.91 -14.31
N ILE A 224 -13.95 -1.37 -13.81
CA ILE A 224 -13.74 -2.75 -13.37
C ILE A 224 -14.08 -2.87 -11.88
N ASN A 225 -15.02 -3.75 -11.53
CA ASN A 225 -15.31 -4.11 -10.14
C ASN A 225 -14.39 -5.25 -9.70
N MET A 226 -13.28 -4.88 -9.04
CA MET A 226 -12.28 -5.87 -8.60
C MET A 226 -12.79 -6.84 -7.53
N VAL A 227 -13.75 -6.42 -6.71
CA VAL A 227 -14.36 -7.31 -5.70
C VAL A 227 -15.19 -8.40 -6.40
N GLU A 228 -16.05 -8.03 -7.35
CA GLU A 228 -16.80 -8.97 -8.17
C GLU A 228 -15.86 -9.88 -8.98
N ALA A 229 -14.85 -9.30 -9.62
CA ALA A 229 -13.86 -10.07 -10.38
C ALA A 229 -13.17 -11.14 -9.52
N ASN A 230 -12.75 -10.77 -8.30
CA ASN A 230 -12.14 -11.71 -7.36
C ASN A 230 -13.10 -12.86 -6.96
N ILE A 231 -14.38 -12.57 -6.75
CA ILE A 231 -15.40 -13.58 -6.44
C ILE A 231 -15.55 -14.54 -7.63
N ARG A 232 -15.72 -14.03 -8.84
CA ARG A 232 -15.86 -14.83 -10.06
C ARG A 232 -14.65 -15.72 -10.31
N ILE A 233 -13.44 -15.18 -10.19
CA ILE A 233 -12.20 -15.97 -10.32
C ILE A 233 -12.18 -17.11 -9.30
N ALA A 234 -12.52 -16.83 -8.03
CA ALA A 234 -12.54 -17.86 -7.00
C ALA A 234 -13.60 -18.96 -7.25
N LEU A 235 -14.64 -18.66 -8.03
CA LEU A 235 -15.66 -19.61 -8.46
C LEU A 235 -15.32 -20.31 -9.79
N GLY A 236 -14.21 -19.97 -10.42
CA GLY A 236 -13.84 -20.48 -11.75
C GLY A 236 -14.69 -19.89 -12.89
N GLU A 237 -15.33 -18.75 -12.65
CA GLU A 237 -16.16 -18.08 -13.63
C GLU A 237 -15.33 -17.09 -14.48
N TYR A 238 -15.72 -16.97 -15.75
CA TYR A 238 -15.12 -15.93 -16.61
C TYR A 238 -15.37 -14.54 -16.04
N THR A 239 -14.34 -13.70 -16.11
CA THR A 239 -14.44 -12.28 -15.75
C THR A 239 -13.76 -11.42 -16.80
N ASP A 240 -14.42 -10.34 -17.23
CA ASP A 240 -13.87 -9.36 -18.14
C ASP A 240 -13.05 -8.31 -17.36
N LEU A 241 -11.75 -8.34 -17.56
CA LEU A 241 -10.77 -7.45 -16.91
C LEU A 241 -10.35 -6.30 -17.83
N LYS A 242 -11.06 -6.04 -18.92
CA LYS A 242 -10.80 -4.89 -19.79
C LYS A 242 -11.39 -3.62 -19.20
N SER A 243 -10.59 -2.57 -19.20
CA SER A 243 -11.06 -1.24 -18.85
C SER A 243 -12.16 -0.78 -19.81
N ARG A 244 -13.27 -0.28 -19.28
CA ARG A 244 -14.42 0.24 -20.03
C ARG A 244 -14.26 1.71 -20.40
N PHE A 245 -13.44 2.43 -19.62
CA PHE A 245 -13.11 3.85 -19.80
C PHE A 245 -11.82 4.17 -19.04
N ASN A 246 -11.33 5.40 -19.24
CA ASN A 246 -10.18 5.92 -18.50
C ASN A 246 -10.57 7.30 -17.94
N ARG A 247 -10.96 7.34 -16.66
CA ARG A 247 -11.37 8.55 -15.93
C ARG A 247 -10.46 8.81 -14.74
N GLY A 248 -10.47 10.03 -14.23
CA GLY A 248 -9.78 10.38 -12.99
C GLY A 248 -10.56 9.94 -11.77
N ALA A 249 -9.87 9.35 -10.79
CA ALA A 249 -10.38 9.08 -9.45
C ALA A 249 -9.33 9.41 -8.41
N ALA A 250 -9.72 10.06 -7.32
CA ALA A 250 -8.79 10.44 -6.26
C ALA A 250 -9.43 10.27 -4.88
N ILE A 251 -8.61 9.88 -3.91
CA ILE A 251 -8.92 9.95 -2.49
C ILE A 251 -7.91 10.84 -1.80
N ARG A 252 -8.36 11.66 -0.85
CA ARG A 252 -7.49 12.40 0.06
C ARG A 252 -7.97 12.19 1.48
N PHE A 253 -7.02 11.86 2.36
CA PHE A 253 -7.29 11.80 3.80
C PHE A 253 -7.20 13.18 4.40
N ILE A 254 -8.23 13.53 5.18
CA ILE A 254 -8.39 14.87 5.75
C ILE A 254 -7.31 15.10 6.80
N GLN A 255 -6.59 16.20 6.64
CA GLN A 255 -5.58 16.67 7.59
C GLN A 255 -6.17 17.73 8.52
N SER A 256 -5.65 17.73 9.73
CA SER A 256 -6.04 18.70 10.74
C SER A 256 -4.90 18.95 11.74
N SER A 257 -4.94 20.08 12.41
CA SER A 257 -4.02 20.39 13.50
C SER A 257 -4.34 19.55 14.73
N VAL A 258 -3.31 19.28 15.56
CA VAL A 258 -3.48 18.63 16.87
C VAL A 258 -4.33 19.50 17.77
N GLY A 259 -5.30 18.91 18.46
CA GLY A 259 -6.20 19.65 19.36
C GLY A 259 -7.52 18.93 19.60
N VAL A 260 -8.52 19.68 20.05
CA VAL A 260 -9.89 19.19 20.23
C VAL A 260 -10.79 19.84 19.18
N ILE A 261 -11.59 19.06 18.47
CA ILE A 261 -12.52 19.56 17.47
C ILE A 261 -13.62 20.38 18.15
N LYS A 262 -13.65 21.69 17.90
CA LYS A 262 -14.72 22.57 18.42
C LYS A 262 -15.90 22.68 17.46
N SER A 263 -15.66 22.66 16.18
CA SER A 263 -16.71 22.70 15.15
C SER A 263 -16.24 22.05 13.86
N ILE A 264 -17.18 21.54 13.10
CA ILE A 264 -16.97 21.01 11.75
C ILE A 264 -17.91 21.79 10.82
N LYS A 265 -17.36 22.43 9.79
CA LYS A 265 -18.13 23.26 8.85
C LYS A 265 -17.91 22.79 7.42
N GLY A 266 -18.82 23.15 6.51
CA GLY A 266 -18.67 22.87 5.08
C GLY A 266 -19.12 21.47 4.64
N ILE A 267 -19.56 20.59 5.53
CA ILE A 267 -19.98 19.20 5.19
C ILE A 267 -21.05 19.20 4.10
N ASP A 268 -22.08 20.06 4.25
CA ASP A 268 -23.20 20.10 3.29
C ASP A 268 -22.74 20.57 1.89
N ALA A 269 -21.77 21.48 1.84
CA ALA A 269 -21.21 21.95 0.57
C ALA A 269 -20.42 20.82 -0.13
N VAL A 270 -19.62 20.07 0.62
CA VAL A 270 -18.88 18.92 0.09
C VAL A 270 -19.85 17.84 -0.41
N LYS A 271 -20.86 17.47 0.37
CA LYS A 271 -21.84 16.43 0.01
C LYS A 271 -22.74 16.81 -1.17
N LYS A 272 -22.90 18.11 -1.44
CA LYS A 272 -23.69 18.59 -2.59
C LYS A 272 -22.88 18.70 -3.90
N ASP A 273 -21.55 18.57 -3.84
CA ASP A 273 -20.73 18.59 -5.04
C ASP A 273 -20.88 17.26 -5.79
N SER A 274 -21.38 17.31 -7.02
CA SER A 274 -21.63 16.11 -7.84
C SER A 274 -20.38 15.33 -8.21
N ASN A 275 -19.19 15.91 -8.05
CA ASN A 275 -17.91 15.24 -8.27
C ASN A 275 -17.41 14.48 -7.03
N VAL A 276 -18.04 14.70 -5.87
CA VAL A 276 -17.75 13.98 -4.64
C VAL A 276 -18.58 12.69 -4.63
N ILE A 277 -17.88 11.57 -4.68
CA ILE A 277 -18.49 10.24 -4.65
C ILE A 277 -18.76 9.81 -3.23
N GLU A 278 -17.79 10.07 -2.34
CA GLU A 278 -17.91 9.74 -0.93
C GLU A 278 -17.15 10.76 -0.07
N PHE A 279 -17.75 11.07 1.08
CA PHE A 279 -17.14 11.90 2.12
C PHE A 279 -17.43 11.27 3.48
N VAL A 280 -16.38 10.89 4.19
CA VAL A 280 -16.48 10.24 5.50
C VAL A 280 -15.67 11.03 6.53
N LEU A 281 -16.30 11.30 7.67
CA LEU A 281 -15.63 11.78 8.87
C LEU A 281 -15.62 10.65 9.90
N LEU A 282 -14.44 10.32 10.41
CA LEU A 282 -14.21 9.32 11.44
C LEU A 282 -14.18 9.94 12.84
N LYS A 283 -14.18 11.28 12.91
CA LYS A 283 -14.14 12.08 14.14
C LYS A 283 -15.33 13.04 14.19
N ARG A 284 -15.72 13.43 15.40
CA ARG A 284 -16.83 14.35 15.69
C ARG A 284 -16.39 15.48 16.60
N VAL A 285 -17.25 16.50 16.76
CA VAL A 285 -17.02 17.60 17.70
C VAL A 285 -16.81 17.02 19.11
N GLY A 286 -15.77 17.49 19.79
CA GLY A 286 -15.31 17.01 21.09
C GLY A 286 -14.19 15.96 21.01
N ASP A 287 -13.96 15.32 19.87
CA ASP A 287 -12.88 14.35 19.75
C ASP A 287 -11.51 15.04 19.71
N LYS A 288 -10.52 14.35 20.30
CA LYS A 288 -9.11 14.76 20.25
C LYS A 288 -8.47 14.29 18.95
N ILE A 289 -7.76 15.20 18.31
CA ILE A 289 -6.88 14.92 17.17
C ILE A 289 -5.45 14.90 17.68
N SER A 290 -4.74 13.83 17.41
CA SER A 290 -3.30 13.67 17.63
C SER A 290 -2.52 13.78 16.32
N GLU A 291 -1.21 13.81 16.43
CA GLU A 291 -0.33 13.68 15.27
C GLU A 291 -0.64 12.37 14.51
N ILE A 292 -0.66 12.45 13.19
CA ILE A 292 -0.88 11.27 12.33
C ILE A 292 0.41 10.46 12.27
N ARG A 293 0.42 9.31 12.94
CA ARG A 293 1.55 8.38 13.02
C ARG A 293 1.29 7.04 12.33
N ASN A 294 0.02 6.75 12.08
CA ASN A 294 -0.43 5.56 11.37
C ASN A 294 -1.80 5.82 10.72
N SER A 295 -2.27 4.90 9.91
CA SER A 295 -3.53 5.05 9.16
C SER A 295 -4.78 5.21 10.04
N LEU A 296 -4.76 4.72 11.29
CA LEU A 296 -5.89 4.85 12.23
C LEU A 296 -6.01 6.25 12.85
N ASP A 297 -4.97 7.08 12.75
CA ASP A 297 -4.99 8.45 13.23
C ASP A 297 -5.68 9.42 12.24
N ARG A 298 -5.97 8.95 11.02
CA ARG A 298 -6.67 9.73 9.99
C ARG A 298 -8.09 10.07 10.46
N ILE A 299 -8.53 11.29 10.18
CA ILE A 299 -9.79 11.83 10.72
C ILE A 299 -10.97 11.69 9.76
N GLY A 300 -10.71 11.31 8.53
CA GLY A 300 -11.71 11.12 7.49
C GLY A 300 -11.08 11.16 6.09
N TYR A 301 -11.92 11.05 5.08
CA TYR A 301 -11.48 11.10 3.69
C TYR A 301 -12.57 11.65 2.77
N VAL A 302 -12.14 12.06 1.58
CA VAL A 302 -13.02 12.39 0.46
C VAL A 302 -12.57 11.62 -0.77
N ILE A 303 -13.54 11.07 -1.52
CA ILE A 303 -13.33 10.42 -2.83
C ILE A 303 -14.02 11.24 -3.88
N THR A 304 -13.32 11.51 -4.97
CA THR A 304 -13.83 12.28 -6.11
C THR A 304 -13.58 11.56 -7.42
N GLN A 305 -14.41 11.87 -8.42
CA GLN A 305 -14.24 11.45 -9.81
C GLN A 305 -14.22 12.67 -10.71
N GLY A 306 -13.41 12.63 -11.77
CA GLY A 306 -13.37 13.62 -12.84
C GLY A 306 -13.26 12.93 -14.20
N ASN A 307 -13.44 13.67 -15.29
CA ASN A 307 -13.16 13.13 -16.62
C ASN A 307 -11.67 12.88 -16.83
N THR A 308 -10.83 13.67 -16.16
CA THR A 308 -9.38 13.51 -16.14
C THR A 308 -8.87 13.35 -14.70
N ARG A 309 -7.64 12.83 -14.57
CA ARG A 309 -6.91 12.74 -13.31
C ARG A 309 -6.84 14.10 -12.59
N GLU A 310 -6.49 15.15 -13.33
CA GLU A 310 -6.30 16.51 -12.81
C GLU A 310 -7.61 17.08 -12.28
N GLU A 311 -8.74 16.76 -12.92
CA GLU A 311 -10.05 17.14 -12.42
C GLU A 311 -10.38 16.47 -11.10
N ALA A 312 -10.16 15.15 -10.99
CA ALA A 312 -10.39 14.42 -9.75
C ALA A 312 -9.53 14.97 -8.61
N VAL A 313 -8.23 15.21 -8.84
CA VAL A 313 -7.32 15.81 -7.85
C VAL A 313 -7.79 17.21 -7.45
N ARG A 314 -8.13 18.06 -8.41
CA ARG A 314 -8.61 19.42 -8.15
C ARG A 314 -9.89 19.42 -7.30
N PHE A 315 -10.80 18.47 -7.53
CA PHE A 315 -12.03 18.36 -6.72
C PHE A 315 -11.72 17.93 -5.30
N CYS A 316 -10.80 16.97 -5.11
CA CYS A 316 -10.33 16.56 -3.79
C CYS A 316 -9.63 17.70 -3.02
N GLU A 317 -8.83 18.51 -3.70
CA GLU A 317 -7.92 19.50 -3.11
C GLU A 317 -8.48 20.92 -3.08
N ARG A 318 -9.75 21.10 -3.41
CA ARG A 318 -10.42 22.41 -3.26
C ARG A 318 -10.32 22.86 -1.80
N LYS A 319 -9.31 23.74 -1.55
CA LYS A 319 -8.92 24.21 -0.21
C LYS A 319 -10.06 24.82 0.59
N ASP A 320 -11.02 25.46 -0.07
CA ASP A 320 -12.08 26.24 0.58
C ASP A 320 -13.25 25.39 1.09
N SER A 321 -13.48 24.19 0.54
CA SER A 321 -14.61 23.34 0.94
C SER A 321 -14.22 22.27 1.98
N ILE A 322 -12.96 21.82 2.02
CA ILE A 322 -12.52 20.70 2.87
C ILE A 322 -11.68 21.22 4.05
N ARG A 323 -10.76 22.18 3.84
CA ARG A 323 -9.95 22.73 4.95
C ARG A 323 -10.72 23.64 5.88
N ASN A 324 -11.77 24.31 5.40
CA ASN A 324 -12.66 25.10 6.25
C ASN A 324 -13.71 24.27 7.00
N GLY A 325 -13.77 22.95 6.76
CA GLY A 325 -14.68 22.04 7.44
C GLY A 325 -14.28 21.69 8.87
N VAL A 326 -13.00 21.81 9.22
CA VAL A 326 -12.49 21.50 10.57
C VAL A 326 -11.76 22.74 11.10
N ASN A 327 -12.44 23.60 11.86
CA ASN A 327 -11.79 24.72 12.55
C ASN A 327 -11.31 24.26 13.93
N HIS A 328 -10.05 24.56 14.24
CA HIS A 328 -9.32 24.13 15.42
C HIS A 328 -9.27 25.21 16.48
N VAL A 329 -9.00 24.75 17.69
CA VAL A 329 -8.56 25.59 18.80
C VAL A 329 -7.05 25.65 18.82
#